data_3081a6ced647aac76d5d566d97dae1b5
#
_entry.id   3081a6ced647aac76d5d566d97dae1b5
#
_cell.length_a   1.000
_cell.length_b   1.000
_cell.length_c   1.000
_cell.angle_alpha   90.00
_cell.angle_beta   90.00
_cell.angle_gamma   90.00
#
_symmetry.space_group_name_H-M   'P 1'
#
loop_
_entity.id
_entity.type
_entity.pdbx_description
1 polymer ?
#
loop_
_entity_poly.entity_id
_entity_poly.type
_entity_poly.pdbx_seq_one_letter_code
_entity_poly.pdbx_strand_id
1 'polypeptide(L)'
;DGGSASEVFELTVSPVNDAPILTEIGDQVTDEDIDFDIELSASDVDIDENDQSLTYSASSSDESLVLVSTETLGDGGTGTLTLDVQDDRNGSAEVTVTVSDSQGRTLDSETFTLTVTAVNDSPILTEIGDQVTNEDEDFSIVITGTDVDVETDGQSLVFSAVSNDESLVMVSTTSGDSTGSGVLTFDVQDNQNGVVSIAVTIIDSDGGSASEVFELTVSPVNDAPILTEI
;
A
#
# COMPACT_ATOMS: atom_id res chain seq x y z
N ASP A 1 -13.16 -40.85 -82.40
CA ASP A 1 -12.40 -39.61 -82.29
C ASP A 1 -12.87 -38.96 -81.00
N GLY A 2 -11.98 -39.06 -79.99
CA GLY A 2 -12.20 -38.42 -78.68
C GLY A 2 -11.48 -37.09 -78.65
N GLY A 3 -12.11 -36.02 -79.13
CA GLY A 3 -11.60 -34.67 -78.95
C GLY A 3 -11.88 -34.17 -77.56
N SER A 4 -10.87 -33.66 -76.81
CA SER A 4 -11.05 -32.97 -75.57
C SER A 4 -10.73 -31.49 -75.79
N ALA A 5 -11.49 -30.60 -75.16
CA ALA A 5 -11.20 -29.18 -75.06
C ALA A 5 -10.99 -28.84 -73.58
N SER A 6 -10.02 -27.98 -73.30
CA SER A 6 -9.76 -27.46 -71.93
C SER A 6 -9.66 -25.94 -72.00
N GLU A 7 -10.18 -25.29 -70.97
CA GLU A 7 -10.04 -23.86 -70.75
C GLU A 7 -9.34 -23.69 -69.41
N VAL A 8 -8.40 -22.69 -69.34
CA VAL A 8 -7.72 -22.30 -68.12
C VAL A 8 -8.19 -20.90 -67.78
N PHE A 9 -8.68 -20.75 -66.59
CA PHE A 9 -9.05 -19.43 -66.02
C PHE A 9 -8.22 -19.14 -64.80
N GLU A 10 -8.02 -17.89 -64.51
CA GLU A 10 -7.37 -17.42 -63.27
C GLU A 10 -8.44 -17.12 -62.23
N LEU A 11 -8.29 -17.68 -61.04
CA LEU A 11 -9.13 -17.38 -59.93
C LEU A 11 -8.30 -16.56 -58.91
N THR A 12 -8.72 -15.34 -58.65
CA THR A 12 -8.13 -14.50 -57.61
C THR A 12 -9.00 -14.57 -56.37
N VAL A 13 -8.42 -14.98 -55.23
CA VAL A 13 -9.06 -14.92 -53.90
C VAL A 13 -8.43 -13.74 -53.17
N SER A 14 -9.26 -12.77 -52.78
CA SER A 14 -8.82 -11.63 -52.02
C SER A 14 -8.84 -11.96 -50.51
N PRO A 15 -7.83 -11.62 -49.73
CA PRO A 15 -7.87 -11.81 -48.31
C PRO A 15 -8.95 -10.95 -47.65
N VAL A 16 -9.50 -11.45 -46.57
CA VAL A 16 -10.45 -10.75 -45.70
C VAL A 16 -9.83 -10.72 -44.34
N ASN A 17 -9.86 -9.55 -43.69
CA ASN A 17 -9.31 -9.37 -42.36
C ASN A 17 -10.13 -10.14 -41.30
N ASP A 18 -9.48 -10.99 -40.56
CA ASP A 18 -10.01 -11.71 -39.40
C ASP A 18 -9.76 -10.92 -38.12
N ALA A 19 -10.35 -11.35 -37.01
CA ALA A 19 -10.18 -10.76 -35.71
C ALA A 19 -9.02 -11.44 -34.94
N PRO A 20 -8.18 -10.70 -34.22
CA PRO A 20 -7.26 -11.32 -33.28
C PRO A 20 -8.03 -12.07 -32.16
N ILE A 21 -7.38 -13.04 -31.58
CA ILE A 21 -7.89 -13.81 -30.43
C ILE A 21 -6.93 -13.61 -29.26
N LEU A 22 -7.41 -12.96 -28.19
CA LEU A 22 -6.67 -12.78 -26.93
C LEU A 22 -6.72 -14.08 -26.13
N THR A 23 -5.57 -14.47 -25.58
CA THR A 23 -5.49 -15.59 -24.63
C THR A 23 -6.07 -15.15 -23.28
N GLU A 24 -6.89 -15.99 -22.67
CA GLU A 24 -7.49 -15.74 -21.37
C GLU A 24 -6.44 -15.45 -20.29
N ILE A 25 -6.65 -14.38 -19.51
CA ILE A 25 -5.77 -13.92 -18.46
C ILE A 25 -6.24 -14.48 -17.11
N GLY A 26 -7.54 -14.43 -16.84
CA GLY A 26 -8.17 -14.84 -15.57
C GLY A 26 -7.94 -13.87 -14.42
N ASP A 27 -8.68 -14.07 -13.34
CA ASP A 27 -8.60 -13.23 -12.15
C ASP A 27 -7.23 -13.30 -11.47
N GLN A 28 -6.77 -12.17 -10.93
CA GLN A 28 -5.47 -12.00 -10.30
C GLN A 28 -5.62 -11.56 -8.84
N VAL A 29 -4.64 -11.93 -8.02
CA VAL A 29 -4.54 -11.54 -6.61
C VAL A 29 -3.10 -11.13 -6.32
N THR A 30 -2.92 -10.01 -5.65
CA THR A 30 -1.64 -9.52 -5.14
C THR A 30 -1.84 -8.89 -3.77
N ASP A 31 -0.77 -8.64 -3.06
CA ASP A 31 -0.77 -7.76 -1.89
C ASP A 31 -0.62 -6.30 -2.34
N GLU A 32 -1.05 -5.34 -1.53
CA GLU A 32 -0.76 -3.93 -1.78
C GLU A 32 0.77 -3.70 -1.80
N ASP A 33 1.22 -2.58 -2.36
CA ASP A 33 2.64 -2.23 -2.52
C ASP A 33 3.45 -3.17 -3.42
N ILE A 34 2.80 -4.11 -4.13
CA ILE A 34 3.46 -5.06 -5.02
C ILE A 34 2.98 -4.91 -6.45
N ASP A 35 3.82 -4.29 -7.25
CA ASP A 35 3.65 -4.26 -8.71
C ASP A 35 4.01 -5.59 -9.33
N PHE A 36 3.34 -5.93 -10.43
CA PHE A 36 3.69 -7.13 -11.19
C PHE A 36 3.31 -7.04 -12.66
N ASP A 37 3.92 -7.90 -13.45
CA ASP A 37 3.69 -8.00 -14.88
C ASP A 37 2.95 -9.29 -15.24
N ILE A 38 2.08 -9.20 -16.24
CA ILE A 38 1.40 -10.35 -16.87
C ILE A 38 1.84 -10.42 -18.31
N GLU A 39 2.30 -11.59 -18.74
CA GLU A 39 2.55 -11.86 -20.14
C GLU A 39 1.23 -11.95 -20.92
N LEU A 40 1.08 -11.12 -21.95
CA LEU A 40 -0.04 -11.15 -22.88
C LEU A 40 0.30 -11.98 -24.09
N SER A 41 -0.67 -12.73 -24.60
CA SER A 41 -0.55 -13.49 -25.82
C SER A 41 -1.83 -13.39 -26.65
N ALA A 42 -1.68 -13.12 -27.93
CA ALA A 42 -2.76 -13.15 -28.88
C ALA A 42 -2.32 -13.80 -30.20
N SER A 43 -3.27 -14.29 -30.96
CA SER A 43 -3.05 -14.86 -32.28
C SER A 43 -3.99 -14.23 -33.30
N ASP A 44 -3.48 -14.08 -34.51
CA ASP A 44 -4.25 -13.64 -35.67
C ASP A 44 -3.71 -14.35 -36.90
N VAL A 45 -4.60 -14.84 -37.75
CA VAL A 45 -4.21 -15.56 -38.98
C VAL A 45 -3.60 -14.64 -40.03
N ASP A 46 -3.86 -13.34 -39.95
CA ASP A 46 -3.39 -12.36 -40.91
C ASP A 46 -1.99 -11.80 -40.60
N ILE A 47 -1.41 -12.10 -39.47
CA ILE A 47 -0.04 -11.67 -39.13
C ILE A 47 0.97 -12.18 -40.17
N ASP A 48 0.95 -13.48 -40.42
CA ASP A 48 1.89 -14.13 -41.34
C ASP A 48 1.55 -13.92 -42.81
N GLU A 49 0.27 -13.74 -43.16
CA GLU A 49 -0.21 -13.73 -44.51
C GLU A 49 -0.28 -12.32 -45.12
N ASN A 50 -0.54 -11.30 -44.28
CA ASN A 50 -0.84 -9.94 -44.72
C ASN A 50 0.04 -8.85 -44.06
N ASP A 51 1.16 -9.22 -43.44
CA ASP A 51 2.08 -8.29 -42.74
C ASP A 51 1.35 -7.42 -41.69
N GLN A 52 0.37 -7.97 -41.00
CA GLN A 52 -0.33 -7.27 -39.92
C GLN A 52 0.48 -7.31 -38.62
N SER A 53 0.17 -6.38 -37.73
CA SER A 53 0.69 -6.35 -36.37
C SER A 53 -0.44 -6.16 -35.38
N LEU A 54 -0.27 -6.73 -34.19
CA LEU A 54 -1.21 -6.55 -33.08
C LEU A 54 -0.71 -5.45 -32.13
N THR A 55 -1.65 -4.83 -31.42
CA THR A 55 -1.37 -3.82 -30.42
C THR A 55 -2.27 -4.05 -29.22
N TYR A 56 -1.68 -4.02 -28.01
CA TYR A 56 -2.42 -4.15 -26.77
C TYR A 56 -2.72 -2.78 -26.17
N SER A 57 -3.86 -2.70 -25.48
CA SER A 57 -4.21 -1.58 -24.61
C SER A 57 -4.94 -2.11 -23.37
N ALA A 58 -4.83 -1.40 -22.25
CA ALA A 58 -5.53 -1.78 -21.03
C ALA A 58 -6.14 -0.57 -20.33
N SER A 59 -7.13 -0.83 -19.49
CA SER A 59 -7.75 0.16 -18.61
C SER A 59 -8.15 -0.48 -17.29
N SER A 60 -8.04 0.28 -16.19
CA SER A 60 -8.55 -0.08 -14.87
C SER A 60 -9.87 0.62 -14.60
N SER A 61 -10.79 -0.03 -13.88
CA SER A 61 -12.01 0.59 -13.37
C SER A 61 -11.76 1.49 -12.18
N ASP A 62 -10.59 1.33 -11.52
CA ASP A 62 -10.16 2.15 -10.39
C ASP A 62 -8.65 2.44 -10.48
N GLU A 63 -8.32 3.59 -11.07
CA GLU A 63 -6.94 4.06 -11.20
C GLU A 63 -6.33 4.55 -9.87
N SER A 64 -7.14 4.70 -8.81
CA SER A 64 -6.63 4.99 -7.46
C SER A 64 -6.17 3.75 -6.72
N LEU A 65 -6.53 2.55 -7.21
CA LEU A 65 -6.07 1.26 -6.71
C LEU A 65 -4.95 0.69 -7.56
N VAL A 66 -5.10 0.71 -8.89
CA VAL A 66 -4.10 0.18 -9.84
C VAL A 66 -4.06 0.98 -11.13
N LEU A 67 -2.88 1.44 -11.49
CA LEU A 67 -2.59 1.94 -12.84
C LEU A 67 -2.14 0.80 -13.72
N VAL A 68 -2.55 0.84 -14.98
CA VAL A 68 -2.22 -0.22 -15.94
C VAL A 68 -1.54 0.35 -17.18
N SER A 69 -0.55 -0.36 -17.67
CA SER A 69 0.11 -0.05 -18.94
C SER A 69 0.42 -1.31 -19.73
N THR A 70 0.55 -1.18 -21.04
CA THR A 70 0.85 -2.32 -21.92
C THR A 70 2.08 -2.02 -22.78
N GLU A 71 2.91 -3.04 -23.01
CA GLU A 71 3.95 -3.04 -24.02
C GLU A 71 3.66 -4.15 -25.02
N THR A 72 3.75 -3.83 -26.31
CA THR A 72 3.61 -4.80 -27.40
C THR A 72 5.00 -5.23 -27.87
N LEU A 73 5.23 -6.53 -28.01
CA LEU A 73 6.51 -7.11 -28.38
C LEU A 73 6.45 -7.71 -29.80
N GLY A 74 7.51 -7.45 -30.57
CA GLY A 74 7.67 -8.01 -31.92
C GLY A 74 6.57 -7.60 -32.90
N ASP A 75 5.91 -8.59 -33.53
CA ASP A 75 4.76 -8.42 -34.42
C ASP A 75 3.42 -8.25 -33.67
N GLY A 76 3.46 -8.30 -32.34
CA GLY A 76 2.29 -8.14 -31.46
C GLY A 76 1.64 -9.44 -31.04
N GLY A 77 2.16 -10.61 -31.43
CA GLY A 77 1.67 -11.90 -30.91
C GLY A 77 1.87 -12.06 -29.42
N THR A 78 2.79 -11.29 -28.84
CA THR A 78 3.06 -11.23 -27.40
C THR A 78 3.13 -9.78 -26.90
N GLY A 79 2.92 -9.58 -25.61
CA GLY A 79 3.02 -8.29 -24.96
C GLY A 79 3.17 -8.46 -23.44
N THR A 80 3.26 -7.33 -22.76
CA THR A 80 3.31 -7.28 -21.30
C THR A 80 2.23 -6.30 -20.82
N LEU A 81 1.45 -6.71 -19.83
CA LEU A 81 0.59 -5.84 -19.03
C LEU A 81 1.29 -5.59 -17.70
N THR A 82 1.62 -4.35 -17.40
CA THR A 82 2.14 -3.93 -16.10
C THR A 82 0.97 -3.43 -15.26
N LEU A 83 0.88 -3.95 -14.04
CA LEU A 83 -0.06 -3.57 -13.00
C LEU A 83 0.75 -2.86 -11.91
N ASP A 84 0.60 -1.54 -11.84
CA ASP A 84 1.23 -0.62 -10.88
C ASP A 84 0.21 -0.40 -9.75
N VAL A 85 0.34 -1.20 -8.68
CA VAL A 85 -0.54 -1.17 -7.51
C VAL A 85 -0.17 0.04 -6.67
N GLN A 86 -1.17 0.87 -6.37
CA GLN A 86 -0.92 2.11 -5.64
C GLN A 86 -0.65 1.82 -4.17
N ASP A 87 0.38 2.52 -3.62
CA ASP A 87 0.86 2.34 -2.25
C ASP A 87 -0.29 2.50 -1.23
N ASP A 88 -0.31 1.63 -0.21
CA ASP A 88 -1.27 1.63 0.89
C ASP A 88 -2.75 1.56 0.39
N ARG A 89 -3.00 0.80 -0.70
CA ARG A 89 -4.34 0.67 -1.31
C ARG A 89 -4.73 -0.78 -1.51
N ASN A 90 -5.79 -1.17 -0.86
CA ASN A 90 -6.40 -2.49 -1.00
C ASN A 90 -7.82 -2.43 -1.57
N GLY A 91 -8.32 -3.55 -2.06
CA GLY A 91 -9.66 -3.63 -2.64
C GLY A 91 -9.70 -4.45 -3.92
N SER A 92 -10.62 -4.13 -4.83
CA SER A 92 -10.77 -4.84 -6.09
C SER A 92 -11.07 -3.88 -7.24
N ALA A 93 -10.41 -4.10 -8.38
CA ALA A 93 -10.66 -3.40 -9.62
C ALA A 93 -10.91 -4.37 -10.77
N GLU A 94 -11.72 -3.98 -11.74
CA GLU A 94 -11.82 -4.66 -13.02
C GLU A 94 -10.78 -4.09 -13.98
N VAL A 95 -9.95 -4.96 -14.54
CA VAL A 95 -8.95 -4.62 -15.55
C VAL A 95 -9.42 -5.18 -16.89
N THR A 96 -9.56 -4.31 -17.89
CA THR A 96 -9.90 -4.70 -19.25
C THR A 96 -8.68 -4.58 -20.14
N VAL A 97 -8.31 -5.68 -20.79
CA VAL A 97 -7.25 -5.73 -21.81
C VAL A 97 -7.90 -5.89 -23.18
N THR A 98 -7.43 -5.14 -24.14
CA THR A 98 -7.91 -5.18 -25.52
C THR A 98 -6.74 -5.39 -26.45
N VAL A 99 -6.88 -6.30 -27.41
CA VAL A 99 -5.97 -6.47 -28.53
C VAL A 99 -6.63 -6.00 -29.83
N SER A 100 -5.91 -5.31 -30.67
CA SER A 100 -6.36 -4.84 -31.98
C SER A 100 -5.32 -5.12 -33.05
N ASP A 101 -5.79 -5.43 -34.26
CA ASP A 101 -4.97 -5.53 -35.45
C ASP A 101 -4.62 -4.14 -36.03
N SER A 102 -3.62 -4.08 -36.91
CA SER A 102 -3.19 -2.84 -37.58
C SER A 102 -4.20 -2.31 -38.61
N GLN A 103 -5.22 -3.07 -38.96
CA GLN A 103 -6.32 -2.66 -39.84
C GLN A 103 -7.49 -2.01 -39.10
N GLY A 104 -7.48 -2.09 -37.73
CA GLY A 104 -8.38 -1.36 -36.84
C GLY A 104 -9.85 -1.74 -36.94
N ARG A 105 -10.16 -2.93 -37.45
CA ARG A 105 -11.54 -3.35 -37.66
C ARG A 105 -12.11 -4.32 -36.66
N THR A 106 -11.21 -5.04 -35.98
CA THR A 106 -11.59 -6.13 -35.08
C THR A 106 -10.80 -6.04 -33.82
N LEU A 107 -11.49 -6.17 -32.72
CA LEU A 107 -10.95 -6.13 -31.38
C LEU A 107 -11.36 -7.41 -30.67
N ASP A 108 -10.46 -7.97 -29.88
CA ASP A 108 -10.84 -8.90 -28.85
C ASP A 108 -10.47 -8.30 -27.51
N SER A 109 -11.26 -8.57 -26.48
CA SER A 109 -11.03 -8.00 -25.16
C SER A 109 -11.46 -8.95 -24.07
N GLU A 110 -10.72 -8.93 -22.99
CA GLU A 110 -11.02 -9.64 -21.76
C GLU A 110 -11.04 -8.67 -20.57
N THR A 111 -11.95 -8.94 -19.65
CA THR A 111 -12.02 -8.22 -18.36
C THR A 111 -11.87 -9.25 -17.27
N PHE A 112 -10.90 -9.04 -16.37
CA PHE A 112 -10.66 -9.87 -15.20
C PHE A 112 -10.67 -9.01 -13.93
N THR A 113 -10.90 -9.66 -12.79
CA THR A 113 -10.85 -9.00 -11.50
C THR A 113 -9.42 -9.06 -10.96
N LEU A 114 -8.86 -7.90 -10.59
CA LEU A 114 -7.70 -7.80 -9.72
C LEU A 114 -8.19 -7.61 -8.28
N THR A 115 -7.75 -8.46 -7.37
CA THR A 115 -7.94 -8.28 -5.93
C THR A 115 -6.60 -7.94 -5.29
N VAL A 116 -6.54 -6.80 -4.63
CA VAL A 116 -5.39 -6.34 -3.84
C VAL A 116 -5.72 -6.55 -2.37
N THR A 117 -4.92 -7.37 -1.70
CA THR A 117 -5.11 -7.70 -0.28
C THR A 117 -4.36 -6.72 0.61
N ALA A 118 -4.98 -6.33 1.73
CA ALA A 118 -4.34 -5.48 2.72
C ALA A 118 -3.12 -6.18 3.37
N VAL A 119 -2.08 -5.41 3.61
CA VAL A 119 -0.88 -5.79 4.38
C VAL A 119 -0.72 -4.80 5.51
N ASN A 120 -0.52 -5.29 6.73
CA ASN A 120 -0.37 -4.40 7.87
C ASN A 120 0.92 -3.58 7.80
N ASP A 121 0.80 -2.26 7.81
CA ASP A 121 1.88 -1.33 8.04
C ASP A 121 2.13 -1.11 9.54
N SER A 122 3.28 -0.57 9.89
CA SER A 122 3.57 -0.25 11.27
C SER A 122 3.31 1.22 11.55
N PRO A 123 2.71 1.55 12.70
CA PRO A 123 2.44 2.93 13.06
C PRO A 123 3.73 3.76 13.18
N ILE A 124 3.59 5.06 12.93
CA ILE A 124 4.64 6.05 13.12
C ILE A 124 4.35 6.84 14.38
N LEU A 125 5.25 6.80 15.37
CA LEU A 125 5.20 7.64 16.57
C LEU A 125 5.79 9.02 16.25
N THR A 126 5.06 10.09 16.57
CA THR A 126 5.61 11.44 16.46
C THR A 126 6.65 11.67 17.55
N GLU A 127 7.80 12.23 17.19
CA GLU A 127 8.90 12.52 18.11
C GLU A 127 8.43 13.31 19.35
N ILE A 128 8.75 12.83 20.54
CA ILE A 128 8.37 13.43 21.82
C ILE A 128 9.47 14.36 22.30
N GLY A 129 10.73 13.95 22.16
CA GLY A 129 11.91 14.67 22.61
C GLY A 129 12.05 14.74 24.14
N ASP A 130 13.21 15.23 24.61
CA ASP A 130 13.52 15.33 26.03
C ASP A 130 12.63 16.33 26.76
N GLN A 131 12.30 16.01 28.01
CA GLN A 131 11.40 16.79 28.85
C GLN A 131 12.12 17.26 30.12
N VAL A 132 11.64 18.36 30.71
CA VAL A 132 12.15 18.91 31.96
C VAL A 132 10.99 19.34 32.84
N THR A 133 11.04 18.99 34.13
CA THR A 133 10.09 19.45 35.16
C THR A 133 10.84 19.72 36.49
N ASN A 134 10.11 20.17 37.48
CA ASN A 134 10.60 20.26 38.85
C ASN A 134 10.13 19.03 39.64
N GLU A 135 10.81 18.68 40.74
CA GLU A 135 10.28 17.76 41.72
C GLU A 135 8.98 18.30 42.31
N ASP A 136 8.11 17.41 42.79
CA ASP A 136 6.78 17.73 43.36
C ASP A 136 5.79 18.32 42.35
N GLU A 137 6.07 18.25 41.03
CA GLU A 137 5.21 18.81 39.97
C GLU A 137 4.86 17.76 38.92
N ASP A 138 3.65 17.18 39.05
CA ASP A 138 3.09 16.30 38.03
C ASP A 138 2.70 17.07 36.78
N PHE A 139 2.85 16.44 35.64
CA PHE A 139 2.44 17.04 34.36
C PHE A 139 2.01 15.99 33.34
N SER A 140 1.48 16.44 32.22
CA SER A 140 1.10 15.58 31.11
C SER A 140 1.38 16.24 29.76
N ILE A 141 1.66 15.43 28.76
CA ILE A 141 1.82 15.85 27.38
C ILE A 141 0.88 15.07 26.47
N VAL A 142 0.53 15.67 25.34
CA VAL A 142 -0.14 14.96 24.25
C VAL A 142 0.91 14.25 23.42
N ILE A 143 0.68 12.97 23.18
CA ILE A 143 1.47 12.14 22.27
C ILE A 143 0.63 11.78 21.05
N THR A 144 1.23 11.71 19.88
CA THR A 144 0.53 11.41 18.64
C THR A 144 1.29 10.41 17.80
N GLY A 145 0.56 9.66 17.00
CA GLY A 145 1.10 8.79 15.97
C GLY A 145 0.12 8.65 14.82
N THR A 146 0.59 8.15 13.71
CA THR A 146 -0.19 7.91 12.50
C THR A 146 0.03 6.50 12.01
N ASP A 147 -0.96 5.99 11.31
CA ASP A 147 -0.91 4.69 10.67
C ASP A 147 -1.85 4.73 9.46
N VAL A 148 -1.41 4.22 8.33
CA VAL A 148 -2.20 4.24 7.10
C VAL A 148 -3.42 3.33 7.19
N ASP A 149 -3.31 2.22 7.94
CA ASP A 149 -4.38 1.24 8.12
C ASP A 149 -5.52 1.71 9.02
N VAL A 150 -5.31 2.77 9.81
CA VAL A 150 -6.39 3.38 10.60
C VAL A 150 -7.48 3.95 9.70
N GLU A 151 -7.09 4.56 8.58
CA GLU A 151 -8.03 5.18 7.63
C GLU A 151 -8.59 4.18 6.62
N THR A 152 -7.79 3.19 6.19
CA THR A 152 -8.14 2.22 5.15
C THR A 152 -8.88 1.00 5.71
N ASP A 153 -8.40 0.41 6.79
CA ASP A 153 -8.90 -0.84 7.37
C ASP A 153 -9.54 -0.70 8.75
N GLY A 154 -9.60 0.54 9.27
CA GLY A 154 -10.27 0.84 10.53
C GLY A 154 -9.54 0.34 11.77
N GLN A 155 -8.22 0.21 11.70
CA GLN A 155 -7.38 -0.17 12.83
C GLN A 155 -7.43 0.87 13.96
N SER A 156 -6.96 0.49 15.13
CA SER A 156 -6.87 1.35 16.32
C SER A 156 -5.46 1.38 16.87
N LEU A 157 -5.03 2.55 17.35
CA LEU A 157 -3.72 2.76 17.94
C LEU A 157 -3.79 2.79 19.47
N VAL A 158 -2.86 2.11 20.12
CA VAL A 158 -2.74 2.04 21.57
C VAL A 158 -1.36 2.48 22.00
N PHE A 159 -1.30 3.44 22.95
CA PHE A 159 -0.06 3.90 23.56
C PHE A 159 0.23 3.17 24.87
N SER A 160 1.51 2.89 25.10
CA SER A 160 2.03 2.44 26.38
C SER A 160 3.32 3.17 26.72
N ALA A 161 3.61 3.33 28.01
CA ALA A 161 4.87 3.97 28.45
C ALA A 161 5.43 3.25 29.67
N VAL A 162 6.76 3.26 29.77
CA VAL A 162 7.50 2.66 30.88
C VAL A 162 8.63 3.62 31.30
N SER A 163 8.72 3.86 32.61
CA SER A 163 9.86 4.54 33.23
C SER A 163 10.94 3.52 33.62
N ASN A 164 12.22 3.84 33.42
CA ASN A 164 13.30 3.00 33.91
C ASN A 164 13.59 3.19 35.42
N ASP A 165 12.96 4.21 36.05
CA ASP A 165 13.04 4.45 37.49
C ASP A 165 11.67 4.99 38.01
N GLU A 166 10.80 4.08 38.41
CA GLU A 166 9.49 4.41 38.97
C GLU A 166 9.56 5.04 40.37
N SER A 167 10.72 4.99 41.04
CA SER A 167 10.94 5.68 42.33
C SER A 167 11.21 7.18 42.15
N LEU A 168 11.53 7.61 40.92
CA LEU A 168 11.66 9.00 40.51
C LEU A 168 10.41 9.50 39.80
N VAL A 169 9.95 8.77 38.78
CA VAL A 169 8.77 9.14 37.98
C VAL A 169 7.99 7.89 37.59
N MET A 170 6.72 7.83 37.96
CA MET A 170 5.78 6.87 37.37
C MET A 170 5.12 7.48 36.13
N VAL A 171 4.84 6.64 35.13
CA VAL A 171 4.19 7.08 33.91
C VAL A 171 2.93 6.26 33.64
N SER A 172 1.92 6.91 33.04
CA SER A 172 0.73 6.27 32.54
C SER A 172 0.29 6.89 31.22
N THR A 173 -0.37 6.10 30.39
CA THR A 173 -0.93 6.56 29.12
C THR A 173 -2.43 6.39 29.11
N THR A 174 -3.12 7.32 28.47
CA THR A 174 -4.46 7.08 27.97
C THR A 174 -4.39 7.05 26.47
N SER A 175 -4.83 5.94 25.87
CA SER A 175 -5.00 5.91 24.42
C SER A 175 -6.11 6.87 24.07
N GLY A 176 -5.86 7.67 23.04
CA GLY A 176 -6.89 8.51 22.43
C GLY A 176 -7.91 7.69 21.67
N ASP A 177 -8.65 8.38 20.87
CA ASP A 177 -9.57 7.81 19.91
C ASP A 177 -8.84 7.25 18.67
N SER A 178 -9.60 6.83 17.67
CA SER A 178 -9.10 6.41 16.35
C SER A 178 -8.30 7.48 15.60
N THR A 179 -8.01 8.64 16.19
CA THR A 179 -7.24 9.73 15.57
C THR A 179 -5.74 9.66 15.86
N GLY A 180 -5.26 8.58 16.49
CA GLY A 180 -3.84 8.41 16.80
C GLY A 180 -3.30 9.40 17.83
N SER A 181 -4.15 9.91 18.75
CA SER A 181 -3.77 10.83 19.81
C SER A 181 -3.91 10.15 21.18
N GLY A 182 -3.01 10.46 22.11
CA GLY A 182 -3.02 9.97 23.48
C GLY A 182 -2.46 11.00 24.45
N VAL A 183 -2.57 10.73 25.74
CA VAL A 183 -1.98 11.55 26.80
C VAL A 183 -1.02 10.69 27.60
N LEU A 184 0.21 11.16 27.71
CA LEU A 184 1.25 10.63 28.59
C LEU A 184 1.29 11.50 29.88
N THR A 185 1.03 10.88 31.01
CA THR A 185 1.03 11.53 32.33
C THR A 185 2.27 11.08 33.10
N PHE A 186 2.91 12.04 33.73
CA PHE A 186 4.08 11.86 34.60
C PHE A 186 3.69 12.18 36.04
N ASP A 187 3.82 11.20 36.91
CA ASP A 187 3.64 11.31 38.36
C ASP A 187 5.05 11.37 38.97
N VAL A 188 5.49 12.60 39.28
CA VAL A 188 6.82 12.89 39.81
C VAL A 188 6.81 12.65 41.30
N GLN A 189 7.69 11.76 41.78
CA GLN A 189 7.70 11.37 43.19
C GLN A 189 8.22 12.51 44.06
N ASP A 190 7.53 12.73 45.21
CA ASP A 190 7.82 13.80 46.15
C ASP A 190 9.29 13.83 46.61
N ASN A 191 9.94 15.00 46.57
CA ASN A 191 11.30 15.23 46.99
C ASN A 191 12.34 14.32 46.27
N GLN A 192 12.03 13.91 45.01
CA GLN A 192 12.95 13.13 44.19
C GLN A 192 13.35 13.92 42.94
N ASN A 193 14.66 14.02 42.71
CA ASN A 193 15.21 14.71 41.54
C ASN A 193 16.30 13.89 40.87
N GLY A 194 16.51 14.10 39.58
CA GLY A 194 17.45 13.33 38.77
C GLY A 194 17.07 13.27 37.30
N VAL A 195 17.61 12.28 36.61
CA VAL A 195 17.30 12.03 35.18
C VAL A 195 16.79 10.61 35.03
N VAL A 196 15.70 10.46 34.33
CA VAL A 196 15.06 9.17 34.06
C VAL A 196 14.80 9.01 32.57
N SER A 197 14.95 7.79 32.02
CA SER A 197 14.60 7.48 30.65
C SER A 197 13.18 6.92 30.59
N ILE A 198 12.36 7.46 29.70
CA ILE A 198 11.00 7.05 29.46
C ILE A 198 10.93 6.41 28.06
N ALA A 199 10.44 5.18 27.99
CA ALA A 199 10.13 4.50 26.74
C ALA A 199 8.62 4.60 26.45
N VAL A 200 8.25 5.13 25.29
CA VAL A 200 6.87 5.17 24.79
C VAL A 200 6.77 4.28 23.57
N THR A 201 5.72 3.47 23.52
CA THR A 201 5.43 2.58 22.40
C THR A 201 4.00 2.82 21.93
N ILE A 202 3.82 2.89 20.62
CA ILE A 202 2.53 2.85 19.93
C ILE A 202 2.40 1.50 19.24
N ILE A 203 1.22 0.89 19.31
CA ILE A 203 0.92 -0.44 18.72
C ILE A 203 -0.42 -0.33 18.01
N ASP A 204 -0.50 -0.86 16.79
CA ASP A 204 -1.75 -1.06 16.06
C ASP A 204 -2.50 -2.32 16.52
N SER A 205 -3.69 -2.54 15.96
CA SER A 205 -4.51 -3.73 16.33
C SER A 205 -4.00 -5.04 15.75
N ASP A 206 -3.13 -5.00 14.73
CA ASP A 206 -2.58 -6.18 14.04
C ASP A 206 -1.16 -6.52 14.47
N GLY A 207 -0.57 -5.71 15.38
CA GLY A 207 0.66 -5.99 16.11
C GLY A 207 1.91 -5.30 15.59
N GLY A 208 1.78 -4.42 14.59
CA GLY A 208 2.83 -3.47 14.20
C GLY A 208 3.09 -2.48 15.33
N SER A 209 4.32 -1.96 15.47
CA SER A 209 4.65 -1.05 16.57
C SER A 209 5.83 -0.15 16.25
N ALA A 210 5.81 1.06 16.85
CA ALA A 210 6.95 1.96 16.89
C ALA A 210 7.21 2.41 18.33
N SER A 211 8.46 2.78 18.64
CA SER A 211 8.82 3.21 19.98
C SER A 211 9.90 4.29 19.96
N GLU A 212 9.87 5.15 20.97
CA GLU A 212 10.87 6.17 21.24
C GLU A 212 11.30 6.10 22.71
N VAL A 213 12.55 6.43 22.95
CA VAL A 213 13.11 6.61 24.32
C VAL A 213 13.64 8.02 24.40
N PHE A 214 13.17 8.79 25.39
CA PHE A 214 13.63 10.15 25.67
C PHE A 214 14.01 10.31 27.14
N GLU A 215 14.72 11.37 27.48
CA GLU A 215 15.10 11.69 28.86
C GLU A 215 14.13 12.69 29.47
N LEU A 216 13.74 12.43 30.74
CA LEU A 216 13.07 13.40 31.58
C LEU A 216 14.03 13.83 32.68
N THR A 217 14.34 15.14 32.75
CA THR A 217 15.11 15.74 33.82
C THR A 217 14.17 16.34 34.85
N VAL A 218 14.24 15.86 36.09
CA VAL A 218 13.56 16.41 37.27
C VAL A 218 14.51 17.26 38.05
N SER A 219 14.26 18.56 38.12
CA SER A 219 15.08 19.57 38.77
C SER A 219 14.74 19.69 40.27
N PRO A 220 15.73 19.85 41.16
CA PRO A 220 15.44 20.04 42.55
C PRO A 220 14.83 21.43 42.86
N VAL A 221 13.88 21.46 43.79
CA VAL A 221 13.25 22.67 44.32
C VAL A 221 13.54 22.76 45.81
N ASN A 222 13.81 23.97 46.32
CA ASN A 222 14.13 24.15 47.75
C ASN A 222 12.88 24.05 48.61
N ASP A 223 12.84 23.05 49.49
CA ASP A 223 11.80 22.89 50.51
C ASP A 223 11.96 23.77 51.72
N ALA A 224 10.84 24.08 52.31
CA ALA A 224 10.84 24.79 53.58
C ALA A 224 11.23 23.84 54.73
N PRO A 225 12.04 24.27 55.70
CA PRO A 225 12.42 23.44 56.83
C PRO A 225 11.20 23.13 57.72
N ILE A 226 11.07 21.85 58.10
CA ILE A 226 10.02 21.40 59.01
C ILE A 226 10.56 21.47 60.45
N LEU A 227 9.84 22.24 61.34
CA LEU A 227 10.15 22.26 62.77
C LEU A 227 9.47 21.07 63.46
N THR A 228 10.25 20.11 63.95
CA THR A 228 9.71 19.05 64.81
C THR A 228 9.45 19.58 66.22
N GLU A 229 8.24 19.32 66.76
CA GLU A 229 7.95 19.65 68.15
C GLU A 229 8.93 18.95 69.12
N ILE A 230 9.39 19.68 70.13
CA ILE A 230 10.31 19.20 71.16
C ILE A 230 9.50 18.56 72.31
#